data_6c965f44039a2dc4c4b2653bf7f0d9da
#
_entry.id   6c965f44039a2dc4c4b2653bf7f0d9da
#
_cell.length_a   1.000
_cell.length_b   1.000
_cell.length_c   1.000
_cell.angle_alpha   90.00
_cell.angle_beta   90.00
_cell.angle_gamma   90.00
#
_symmetry.space_group_name_H-M   'P 1'
#
loop_
_entity.id
_entity.type
_entity.pdbx_description
1 polymer ?
#
loop_
_entity_poly.entity_id
_entity_poly.type
_entity_poly.pdbx_seq_one_letter_code
_entity_poly.pdbx_strand_id
1 'polypeptide(L)'
;MAPAKFYFSETSIYQELLKFIPADAKVILELGCGNGTIASEYKQINPHCRYIGMESNPQLAKNAAAQLDEILVGNIQQNISTLNISPRTVDCLIYSWNLMDISNPTEILKYCQSLLKNDAQVLVIIANLQYWHKIINLLKGNWENSEIIRHWLSLESLKSDFATAGLQIYEVQTRGEKGEEFEKFLKLTEPLVDALGLDRKKFTTQTAAEYFIVRATRSPIPPRRLLIQTIIMDPKVCGTVRVLEPDKFSATIPGVRTISTVKTADLNLGWPQEEKVFIWQRTILSYPSDLHKLKSLLEKNYLIVAEIDDHPLRRPEYAENNYLSYRGCHCVQTSTESLAKFLRQYNPNVIVFQNQLAKIPLLSEHNFPNDSYPSIFFGAVNRELDWKEIMPIINQILSDHQDKIRVKVIHDELFFKSLNTANKEFYPFCAYNQYLEILASCDIGLLPLNDIQINQMKSDLKFIECAASGVAVLASPTVYKNQIIDGETGLIYYSVSDFAKKFRKLIINKNLRERIVNQAYNWVKNNRLLCQYYRQRRDWYLHMIDELPRLNEELKNRVPELFS
;
A
#
# COMPACT_ATOMS: atom_id res chain seq x y z
N MET A 1 21.84 -29.18 -4.49
CA MET A 1 21.95 -28.63 -5.87
C MET A 1 21.47 -27.22 -5.82
N ALA A 2 22.19 -26.27 -6.39
CA ALA A 2 21.77 -24.87 -6.38
C ALA A 2 20.55 -24.70 -7.31
N PRO A 3 19.50 -23.96 -6.91
CA PRO A 3 18.38 -23.67 -7.80
C PRO A 3 18.89 -22.94 -9.06
N ALA A 4 18.20 -23.14 -10.18
CA ALA A 4 18.49 -22.43 -11.41
C ALA A 4 18.69 -20.94 -11.11
N LYS A 5 19.83 -20.37 -11.49
CA LYS A 5 20.09 -18.94 -11.28
C LYS A 5 19.15 -18.16 -12.18
N PHE A 6 18.03 -17.68 -11.61
CA PHE A 6 17.28 -16.61 -12.23
C PHE A 6 18.10 -15.32 -12.17
N TYR A 7 18.05 -14.51 -13.20
CA TYR A 7 18.67 -13.18 -13.21
C TYR A 7 18.02 -12.25 -12.16
N PHE A 8 16.75 -12.49 -11.81
CA PHE A 8 16.08 -11.84 -10.69
C PHE A 8 16.16 -12.71 -9.43
N SER A 9 16.46 -12.08 -8.28
CA SER A 9 16.42 -12.80 -7.01
C SER A 9 14.97 -13.22 -6.67
N GLU A 10 14.78 -14.36 -6.02
CA GLU A 10 13.47 -14.81 -5.53
C GLU A 10 12.75 -13.70 -4.72
N THR A 11 13.49 -12.96 -3.91
CA THR A 11 12.99 -11.82 -3.15
C THR A 11 12.34 -10.76 -4.04
N SER A 12 12.94 -10.45 -5.19
CA SER A 12 12.40 -9.50 -6.18
C SER A 12 11.06 -9.98 -6.75
N ILE A 13 10.94 -11.26 -7.03
CA ILE A 13 9.74 -11.88 -7.59
C ILE A 13 8.60 -11.91 -6.57
N TYR A 14 8.88 -12.23 -5.32
CA TYR A 14 7.90 -12.20 -4.23
C TYR A 14 7.36 -10.79 -3.98
N GLN A 15 8.21 -9.77 -4.05
CA GLN A 15 7.79 -8.37 -3.97
C GLN A 15 6.88 -7.96 -5.13
N GLU A 16 7.10 -8.51 -6.33
CA GLU A 16 6.20 -8.30 -7.47
C GLU A 16 4.83 -8.96 -7.25
N LEU A 17 4.78 -10.20 -6.74
CA LEU A 17 3.52 -10.90 -6.45
C LEU A 17 2.66 -10.16 -5.42
N LEU A 18 3.27 -9.66 -4.36
CA LEU A 18 2.56 -8.91 -3.31
C LEU A 18 1.76 -7.73 -3.86
N LYS A 19 2.19 -7.14 -4.99
CA LYS A 19 1.47 -6.04 -5.66
C LYS A 19 0.14 -6.47 -6.27
N PHE A 20 -0.12 -7.76 -6.41
CA PHE A 20 -1.31 -8.30 -7.08
C PHE A 20 -2.21 -9.10 -6.14
N ILE A 21 -1.73 -9.49 -4.97
CA ILE A 21 -2.56 -10.19 -3.98
C ILE A 21 -3.61 -9.22 -3.45
N PRO A 22 -4.93 -9.55 -3.48
CA PRO A 22 -5.96 -8.70 -2.90
C PRO A 22 -5.64 -8.38 -1.45
N ALA A 23 -5.51 -7.10 -1.12
CA ALA A 23 -5.05 -6.69 0.21
C ALA A 23 -6.04 -7.07 1.34
N ASP A 24 -7.30 -7.34 1.00
CA ASP A 24 -8.38 -7.74 1.91
C ASP A 24 -8.73 -9.24 1.85
N ALA A 25 -7.88 -10.08 1.24
CA ALA A 25 -8.15 -11.51 1.15
C ALA A 25 -8.30 -12.13 2.55
N LYS A 26 -9.41 -12.86 2.75
CA LYS A 26 -9.68 -13.57 4.01
C LYS A 26 -9.04 -14.94 4.05
N VAL A 27 -8.95 -15.60 2.89
CA VAL A 27 -8.31 -16.90 2.73
C VAL A 27 -7.41 -16.88 1.51
N ILE A 28 -6.13 -17.17 1.71
CA ILE A 28 -5.15 -17.36 0.63
C ILE A 28 -4.70 -18.82 0.65
N LEU A 29 -4.62 -19.42 -0.53
CA LEU A 29 -3.99 -20.71 -0.76
C LEU A 29 -2.76 -20.50 -1.64
N GLU A 30 -1.58 -20.85 -1.14
CA GLU A 30 -0.33 -20.77 -1.89
C GLU A 30 0.22 -22.19 -2.15
N LEU A 31 0.36 -22.53 -3.41
CA LEU A 31 0.94 -23.80 -3.86
C LEU A 31 2.41 -23.58 -4.21
N GLY A 32 3.31 -24.20 -3.43
CA GLY A 32 4.75 -23.97 -3.48
C GLY A 32 5.16 -22.74 -2.66
N CYS A 33 4.78 -22.70 -1.39
CA CYS A 33 4.99 -21.53 -0.54
C CYS A 33 6.46 -21.32 -0.09
N GLY A 34 7.37 -22.23 -0.43
CA GLY A 34 8.77 -22.14 -0.07
C GLY A 34 8.97 -22.02 1.44
N ASN A 35 9.71 -21.00 1.86
CA ASN A 35 9.94 -20.67 3.28
C ASN A 35 8.88 -19.73 3.90
N GLY A 36 7.79 -19.45 3.19
CA GLY A 36 6.70 -18.58 3.70
C GLY A 36 6.94 -17.07 3.58
N THR A 37 7.87 -16.63 2.73
CA THR A 37 8.24 -15.21 2.61
C THR A 37 7.04 -14.34 2.21
N ILE A 38 6.21 -14.78 1.25
CA ILE A 38 5.03 -14.02 0.82
C ILE A 38 4.03 -13.90 1.97
N ALA A 39 3.79 -15.00 2.70
CA ALA A 39 2.88 -15.02 3.84
C ALA A 39 3.33 -14.04 4.95
N SER A 40 4.62 -14.04 5.30
CA SER A 40 5.20 -13.15 6.32
C SER A 40 4.97 -11.68 5.98
N GLU A 41 5.24 -11.27 4.75
CA GLU A 41 5.02 -9.90 4.28
C GLU A 41 3.53 -9.56 4.19
N TYR A 42 2.71 -10.50 3.70
CA TYR A 42 1.27 -10.27 3.58
C TYR A 42 0.56 -10.16 4.93
N LYS A 43 0.99 -10.90 5.94
CA LYS A 43 0.45 -10.81 7.32
C LYS A 43 0.66 -9.44 7.96
N GLN A 44 1.67 -8.68 7.55
CA GLN A 44 1.83 -7.29 7.99
C GLN A 44 0.80 -6.35 7.32
N ILE A 45 0.36 -6.67 6.11
CA ILE A 45 -0.68 -5.92 5.36
C ILE A 45 -2.07 -6.30 5.90
N ASN A 46 -2.34 -7.60 6.04
CA ASN A 46 -3.61 -8.15 6.49
C ASN A 46 -3.41 -9.25 7.53
N PRO A 47 -3.30 -8.91 8.80
CA PRO A 47 -3.05 -9.89 9.87
C PRO A 47 -4.24 -10.80 10.18
N HIS A 48 -5.42 -10.54 9.60
CA HIS A 48 -6.63 -11.36 9.78
C HIS A 48 -6.83 -12.41 8.68
N CYS A 49 -5.94 -12.45 7.69
CA CYS A 49 -6.00 -13.46 6.64
C CYS A 49 -5.63 -14.85 7.18
N ARG A 50 -6.44 -15.85 6.84
CA ARG A 50 -6.04 -17.26 6.96
C ARG A 50 -5.18 -17.62 5.76
N TYR A 51 -3.89 -17.82 6.00
CA TYR A 51 -2.92 -18.12 4.96
C TYR A 51 -2.53 -19.59 5.01
N ILE A 52 -2.83 -20.32 3.94
CA ILE A 52 -2.63 -21.76 3.81
C ILE A 52 -1.55 -22.00 2.75
N GLY A 53 -0.52 -22.76 3.10
CA GLY A 53 0.58 -23.11 2.18
C GLY A 53 0.66 -24.60 1.92
N MET A 54 1.13 -24.96 0.72
CA MET A 54 1.62 -26.29 0.41
C MET A 54 3.07 -26.21 -0.03
N GLU A 55 3.92 -27.11 0.49
CA GLU A 55 5.34 -27.18 0.14
C GLU A 55 5.83 -28.63 0.10
N SER A 56 6.51 -28.98 -0.98
CA SER A 56 7.02 -30.36 -1.17
C SER A 56 8.32 -30.62 -0.39
N ASN A 57 9.14 -29.59 -0.18
CA ASN A 57 10.38 -29.69 0.56
C ASN A 57 10.13 -29.57 2.08
N PRO A 58 10.35 -30.64 2.89
CA PRO A 58 10.06 -30.60 4.32
C PRO A 58 10.86 -29.53 5.10
N GLN A 59 12.08 -29.19 4.65
CA GLN A 59 12.90 -28.19 5.33
C GLN A 59 12.36 -26.77 5.11
N LEU A 60 11.94 -26.45 3.88
CA LEU A 60 11.29 -25.18 3.57
C LEU A 60 9.94 -25.08 4.27
N ALA A 61 9.15 -26.14 4.25
CA ALA A 61 7.88 -26.20 4.95
C ALA A 61 8.01 -25.95 6.46
N LYS A 62 9.07 -26.51 7.09
CA LYS A 62 9.36 -26.26 8.51
C LYS A 62 9.61 -24.78 8.79
N ASN A 63 10.34 -24.07 7.91
CA ASN A 63 10.59 -22.65 8.06
C ASN A 63 9.30 -21.82 7.84
N ALA A 64 8.49 -22.24 6.87
CA ALA A 64 7.21 -21.58 6.54
C ALA A 64 6.17 -21.70 7.67
N ALA A 65 6.19 -22.78 8.44
CA ALA A 65 5.19 -23.06 9.50
C ALA A 65 5.06 -21.94 10.54
N ALA A 66 6.10 -21.14 10.77
CA ALA A 66 6.06 -20.00 11.67
C ALA A 66 5.34 -18.76 11.06
N GLN A 67 5.12 -18.77 9.75
CA GLN A 67 4.60 -17.61 8.99
C GLN A 67 3.17 -17.83 8.49
N LEU A 68 2.73 -19.07 8.41
CA LEU A 68 1.43 -19.47 7.89
C LEU A 68 0.49 -19.90 9.02
N ASP A 69 -0.81 -19.86 8.78
CA ASP A 69 -1.80 -20.44 9.72
C ASP A 69 -1.86 -21.97 9.56
N GLU A 70 -1.66 -22.46 8.32
CA GLU A 70 -1.66 -23.89 8.00
C GLU A 70 -0.65 -24.19 6.91
N ILE A 71 0.03 -25.34 7.04
CA ILE A 71 0.94 -25.83 6.01
C ILE A 71 0.73 -27.33 5.79
N LEU A 72 0.61 -27.71 4.52
CA LEU A 72 0.60 -29.11 4.09
C LEU A 72 1.92 -29.46 3.44
N VAL A 73 2.64 -30.44 4.01
CA VAL A 73 3.94 -30.89 3.51
C VAL A 73 3.72 -32.07 2.56
N GLY A 74 4.28 -31.99 1.35
CA GLY A 74 4.23 -33.08 0.40
C GLY A 74 3.92 -32.67 -1.04
N ASN A 75 3.83 -33.67 -1.91
CA ASN A 75 3.55 -33.45 -3.32
C ASN A 75 2.14 -32.90 -3.54
N ILE A 76 2.01 -31.79 -4.26
CA ILE A 76 0.74 -31.10 -4.51
C ILE A 76 -0.29 -32.04 -5.15
N GLN A 77 0.07 -32.80 -6.18
CA GLN A 77 -0.86 -33.70 -6.88
C GLN A 77 -1.47 -34.79 -5.99
N GLN A 78 -0.67 -35.28 -5.04
CA GLN A 78 -1.12 -36.37 -4.16
C GLN A 78 -1.93 -35.87 -2.96
N ASN A 79 -1.63 -34.67 -2.49
CA ASN A 79 -2.10 -34.20 -1.20
C ASN A 79 -3.08 -33.02 -1.26
N ILE A 80 -3.29 -32.38 -2.41
CA ILE A 80 -4.15 -31.19 -2.50
C ILE A 80 -5.60 -31.48 -2.05
N SER A 81 -6.11 -32.69 -2.30
CA SER A 81 -7.45 -33.10 -1.90
C SER A 81 -7.60 -33.34 -0.38
N THR A 82 -6.48 -33.40 0.36
CA THR A 82 -6.50 -33.56 1.82
C THR A 82 -6.61 -32.24 2.57
N LEU A 83 -6.51 -31.10 1.83
CA LEU A 83 -6.71 -29.78 2.43
C LEU A 83 -8.13 -29.64 2.96
N ASN A 84 -8.24 -29.24 4.24
CA ASN A 84 -9.53 -28.95 4.85
C ASN A 84 -9.99 -27.53 4.52
N ILE A 85 -10.32 -27.30 3.25
CA ILE A 85 -10.81 -26.01 2.75
C ILE A 85 -12.21 -26.21 2.19
N SER A 86 -13.17 -25.45 2.71
CA SER A 86 -14.54 -25.47 2.19
C SER A 86 -14.60 -24.91 0.78
N PRO A 87 -15.46 -25.48 -0.10
CA PRO A 87 -15.64 -24.92 -1.44
C PRO A 87 -16.05 -23.45 -1.40
N ARG A 88 -15.58 -22.68 -2.36
CA ARG A 88 -15.92 -21.25 -2.56
C ARG A 88 -15.57 -20.34 -1.38
N THR A 89 -14.45 -20.63 -0.68
CA THR A 89 -13.97 -19.81 0.45
C THR A 89 -12.65 -19.09 0.16
N VAL A 90 -11.87 -19.53 -0.83
CA VAL A 90 -10.57 -18.96 -1.17
C VAL A 90 -10.74 -17.67 -1.95
N ASP A 91 -10.14 -16.58 -1.47
CA ASP A 91 -10.12 -15.26 -2.11
C ASP A 91 -8.96 -15.11 -3.10
N CYS A 92 -7.83 -15.77 -2.82
CA CYS A 92 -6.65 -15.72 -3.70
C CYS A 92 -5.95 -17.06 -3.74
N LEU A 93 -5.71 -17.57 -4.93
CA LEU A 93 -4.84 -18.70 -5.19
C LEU A 93 -3.53 -18.18 -5.76
N ILE A 94 -2.42 -18.53 -5.13
CA ILE A 94 -1.07 -18.24 -5.61
C ILE A 94 -0.44 -19.53 -6.06
N TYR A 95 0.08 -19.52 -7.28
CA TYR A 95 0.76 -20.65 -7.87
C TYR A 95 2.18 -20.23 -8.26
N SER A 96 3.13 -20.51 -7.36
CA SER A 96 4.52 -20.12 -7.53
C SER A 96 5.32 -21.29 -8.16
N TRP A 97 6.01 -21.06 -9.26
CA TRP A 97 7.01 -21.92 -9.92
C TRP A 97 6.67 -23.41 -10.12
N ASN A 98 5.92 -24.04 -9.22
CA ASN A 98 5.69 -25.49 -9.16
C ASN A 98 4.68 -26.01 -10.19
N LEU A 99 4.04 -25.13 -10.98
CA LEU A 99 3.14 -25.57 -12.06
C LEU A 99 3.86 -26.45 -13.09
N MET A 100 5.15 -26.21 -13.28
CA MET A 100 6.00 -26.95 -14.22
C MET A 100 6.40 -28.34 -13.71
N ASP A 101 6.22 -28.59 -12.39
CA ASP A 101 6.53 -29.88 -11.76
C ASP A 101 5.34 -30.84 -11.72
N ILE A 102 4.17 -30.36 -12.13
CA ILE A 102 2.91 -31.10 -12.07
C ILE A 102 2.66 -31.82 -13.39
N SER A 103 2.38 -33.12 -13.33
CA SER A 103 2.10 -33.93 -14.53
C SER A 103 0.75 -33.63 -15.17
N ASN A 104 -0.22 -33.17 -14.41
CA ASN A 104 -1.55 -32.77 -14.89
C ASN A 104 -2.00 -31.42 -14.28
N PRO A 105 -1.49 -30.28 -14.76
CA PRO A 105 -1.83 -28.97 -14.22
C PRO A 105 -3.32 -28.63 -14.35
N THR A 106 -3.98 -29.08 -15.41
CA THR A 106 -5.41 -28.86 -15.64
C THR A 106 -6.28 -29.46 -14.53
N GLU A 107 -5.97 -30.65 -14.06
CA GLU A 107 -6.71 -31.31 -12.98
C GLU A 107 -6.58 -30.55 -11.66
N ILE A 108 -5.38 -30.12 -11.32
CA ILE A 108 -5.12 -29.32 -10.13
C ILE A 108 -5.85 -27.98 -10.19
N LEU A 109 -5.80 -27.31 -11.35
CA LEU A 109 -6.52 -26.05 -11.55
C LEU A 109 -8.03 -26.22 -11.43
N LYS A 110 -8.63 -27.31 -11.92
CA LYS A 110 -10.05 -27.64 -11.74
C LYS A 110 -10.40 -27.85 -10.26
N TYR A 111 -9.58 -28.59 -9.53
CA TYR A 111 -9.76 -28.76 -8.10
C TYR A 111 -9.71 -27.41 -7.38
N CYS A 112 -8.66 -26.62 -7.60
CA CYS A 112 -8.52 -25.30 -7.00
C CYS A 112 -9.69 -24.36 -7.37
N GLN A 113 -10.15 -24.42 -8.63
CA GLN A 113 -11.29 -23.61 -9.08
C GLN A 113 -12.55 -23.88 -8.25
N SER A 114 -12.78 -25.11 -7.78
CA SER A 114 -13.90 -25.45 -6.89
C SER A 114 -13.83 -24.76 -5.53
N LEU A 115 -12.61 -24.45 -5.05
CA LEU A 115 -12.36 -23.78 -3.77
C LEU A 115 -12.52 -22.27 -3.87
N LEU A 116 -12.37 -21.68 -5.08
CA LEU A 116 -12.34 -20.24 -5.31
C LEU A 116 -13.73 -19.62 -5.19
N LYS A 117 -13.82 -18.45 -4.58
CA LYS A 117 -14.97 -17.54 -4.69
C LYS A 117 -15.17 -17.09 -6.14
N ASN A 118 -16.34 -16.53 -6.44
CA ASN A 118 -16.64 -16.07 -7.82
C ASN A 118 -15.71 -14.94 -8.27
N ASP A 119 -15.34 -14.04 -7.36
CA ASP A 119 -14.47 -12.88 -7.57
C ASP A 119 -13.00 -13.13 -7.14
N ALA A 120 -12.67 -14.37 -6.79
CA ALA A 120 -11.34 -14.75 -6.38
C ALA A 120 -10.30 -14.48 -7.47
N GLN A 121 -9.10 -14.14 -7.04
CA GLN A 121 -7.96 -13.98 -7.94
C GLN A 121 -7.09 -15.24 -7.97
N VAL A 122 -6.57 -15.54 -9.15
CA VAL A 122 -5.54 -16.56 -9.37
C VAL A 122 -4.29 -15.85 -9.88
N LEU A 123 -3.21 -16.01 -9.17
CA LEU A 123 -1.90 -15.44 -9.50
C LEU A 123 -0.94 -16.58 -9.81
N VAL A 124 -0.36 -16.57 -10.99
CA VAL A 124 0.59 -17.60 -11.42
C VAL A 124 1.87 -16.94 -11.92
N ILE A 125 3.00 -17.48 -11.49
CA ILE A 125 4.29 -17.16 -12.09
C ILE A 125 4.75 -18.39 -12.90
N ILE A 126 5.08 -18.16 -14.16
CA ILE A 126 5.68 -19.19 -15.02
C ILE A 126 6.97 -18.68 -15.66
N ALA A 127 8.00 -19.51 -15.63
CA ALA A 127 9.21 -19.26 -16.38
C ALA A 127 8.93 -19.37 -17.88
N ASN A 128 9.49 -18.46 -18.66
CA ASN A 128 9.31 -18.47 -20.10
C ASN A 128 10.36 -19.31 -20.80
N LEU A 129 9.91 -20.30 -21.53
CA LEU A 129 10.79 -21.15 -22.35
C LEU A 129 11.38 -20.44 -23.56
N GLN A 130 10.64 -19.47 -24.10
CA GLN A 130 11.04 -18.66 -25.23
C GLN A 130 11.96 -17.51 -24.86
N TYR A 131 12.41 -17.41 -23.60
CA TYR A 131 13.35 -16.37 -23.18
C TYR A 131 14.65 -16.45 -24.00
N TRP A 132 15.07 -15.33 -24.56
CA TRP A 132 16.17 -15.27 -25.51
C TRP A 132 17.47 -15.90 -24.99
N HIS A 133 17.81 -15.80 -23.72
CA HIS A 133 18.96 -16.49 -23.14
C HIS A 133 18.84 -18.03 -23.20
N LYS A 134 17.63 -18.56 -22.98
CA LYS A 134 17.38 -20.00 -23.05
C LYS A 134 17.50 -20.48 -24.50
N ILE A 135 16.99 -19.69 -25.45
CA ILE A 135 17.15 -20.02 -26.89
C ILE A 135 18.63 -20.07 -27.28
N ILE A 136 19.42 -19.05 -26.86
CA ILE A 136 20.86 -19.03 -27.14
C ILE A 136 21.55 -20.24 -26.51
N ASN A 137 21.26 -20.58 -25.27
CA ASN A 137 21.85 -21.73 -24.57
C ASN A 137 21.50 -23.05 -25.27
N LEU A 138 20.24 -23.20 -25.70
CA LEU A 138 19.80 -24.34 -26.46
C LEU A 138 20.60 -24.48 -27.77
N LEU A 139 20.77 -23.41 -28.54
CA LEU A 139 21.53 -23.40 -29.79
C LEU A 139 23.02 -23.68 -29.58
N LYS A 140 23.57 -23.33 -28.41
CA LYS A 140 24.97 -23.67 -28.04
C LYS A 140 25.12 -25.08 -27.50
N GLY A 141 24.05 -25.89 -27.42
CA GLY A 141 24.07 -27.21 -26.83
C GLY A 141 24.16 -27.20 -25.28
N ASN A 142 24.03 -26.06 -24.66
CA ASN A 142 24.06 -25.90 -23.21
C ASN A 142 22.62 -26.02 -22.66
N TRP A 143 22.19 -27.28 -22.50
CA TRP A 143 20.88 -27.52 -21.87
C TRP A 143 21.08 -27.70 -20.37
N GLU A 144 20.60 -26.75 -19.58
CA GLU A 144 20.52 -26.94 -18.15
C GLU A 144 19.38 -27.93 -17.85
N ASN A 145 19.75 -29.21 -17.66
CA ASN A 145 18.85 -30.20 -17.11
C ASN A 145 18.52 -29.84 -15.66
N SER A 146 17.51 -29.00 -15.43
CA SER A 146 16.83 -29.04 -14.16
C SER A 146 15.98 -30.31 -14.16
N GLU A 147 16.38 -31.30 -13.37
CA GLU A 147 15.68 -32.58 -13.19
C GLU A 147 14.22 -32.44 -12.73
N ILE A 148 13.75 -31.22 -12.54
CA ILE A 148 12.49 -30.85 -11.89
C ILE A 148 11.41 -30.41 -12.89
N ILE A 149 11.76 -29.93 -14.09
CA ILE A 149 10.75 -29.48 -15.08
C ILE A 149 10.13 -30.68 -15.80
N ARG A 150 8.93 -31.09 -15.34
CA ARG A 150 8.16 -32.18 -15.91
C ARG A 150 7.24 -31.76 -17.06
N HIS A 151 6.83 -30.50 -17.08
CA HIS A 151 6.01 -29.93 -18.13
C HIS A 151 6.54 -28.59 -18.63
N TRP A 152 6.64 -28.48 -19.93
CA TRP A 152 7.00 -27.27 -20.62
C TRP A 152 5.73 -26.43 -20.87
N LEU A 153 5.51 -25.37 -20.09
CA LEU A 153 4.39 -24.50 -20.27
C LEU A 153 4.78 -23.30 -21.14
N SER A 154 4.12 -23.16 -22.29
CA SER A 154 4.06 -21.89 -23.00
C SER A 154 2.91 -21.05 -22.46
N LEU A 155 2.93 -19.76 -22.76
CA LEU A 155 1.78 -18.89 -22.40
C LEU A 155 0.48 -19.38 -23.06
N GLU A 156 0.56 -19.94 -24.28
CA GLU A 156 -0.61 -20.44 -24.99
C GLU A 156 -1.14 -21.76 -24.39
N SER A 157 -0.27 -22.68 -23.97
CA SER A 157 -0.70 -23.90 -23.26
C SER A 157 -1.34 -23.56 -21.91
N LEU A 158 -0.77 -22.60 -21.17
CA LEU A 158 -1.37 -22.12 -19.93
C LEU A 158 -2.76 -21.52 -20.13
N LYS A 159 -2.97 -20.73 -21.18
CA LYS A 159 -4.31 -20.20 -21.53
C LYS A 159 -5.32 -21.31 -21.78
N SER A 160 -4.90 -22.37 -22.48
CA SER A 160 -5.74 -23.54 -22.74
C SER A 160 -6.12 -24.27 -21.44
N ASP A 161 -5.13 -24.50 -20.54
CA ASP A 161 -5.35 -25.17 -19.26
C ASP A 161 -6.30 -24.37 -18.37
N PHE A 162 -6.11 -23.03 -18.32
CA PHE A 162 -7.00 -22.13 -17.56
C PHE A 162 -8.42 -22.15 -18.09
N ALA A 163 -8.59 -22.05 -19.41
CA ALA A 163 -9.92 -22.10 -20.03
C ALA A 163 -10.60 -23.46 -19.75
N THR A 164 -9.85 -24.56 -19.84
CA THR A 164 -10.34 -25.92 -19.55
C THR A 164 -10.70 -26.09 -18.07
N ALA A 165 -10.02 -25.38 -17.18
CA ALA A 165 -10.32 -25.34 -15.75
C ALA A 165 -11.46 -24.36 -15.38
N GLY A 166 -12.03 -23.64 -16.35
CA GLY A 166 -13.07 -22.64 -16.10
C GLY A 166 -12.54 -21.36 -15.44
N LEU A 167 -11.27 -21.02 -15.71
CA LEU A 167 -10.61 -19.80 -15.25
C LEU A 167 -10.38 -18.86 -16.44
N GLN A 168 -10.60 -17.57 -16.25
CA GLN A 168 -10.41 -16.55 -17.27
C GLN A 168 -9.19 -15.69 -16.95
N ILE A 169 -8.19 -15.70 -17.83
CA ILE A 169 -7.03 -14.80 -17.76
C ILE A 169 -7.47 -13.42 -18.23
N TYR A 170 -7.26 -12.40 -17.39
CA TYR A 170 -7.59 -11.00 -17.72
C TYR A 170 -6.35 -10.12 -17.86
N GLU A 171 -5.18 -10.57 -17.35
CA GLU A 171 -3.94 -9.81 -17.44
C GLU A 171 -2.73 -10.76 -17.49
N VAL A 172 -1.76 -10.42 -18.33
CA VAL A 172 -0.44 -11.05 -18.38
C VAL A 172 0.61 -9.97 -18.37
N GLN A 173 1.49 -10.01 -17.38
CA GLN A 173 2.64 -9.11 -17.32
C GLN A 173 3.92 -9.88 -17.65
N THR A 174 4.77 -9.24 -18.45
CA THR A 174 6.08 -9.78 -18.84
C THR A 174 7.15 -9.16 -17.94
N ARG A 175 8.11 -9.95 -17.52
CA ARG A 175 9.31 -9.52 -16.79
C ARG A 175 10.53 -10.09 -17.46
N GLY A 176 11.50 -9.23 -17.73
CA GLY A 176 12.76 -9.61 -18.37
C GLY A 176 13.59 -8.37 -18.69
N GLU A 177 14.84 -8.58 -19.04
CA GLU A 177 15.77 -7.53 -19.39
C GLU A 177 15.84 -7.30 -20.90
N LYS A 178 15.86 -6.03 -21.29
CA LYS A 178 16.12 -5.57 -22.65
C LYS A 178 17.41 -4.77 -22.61
N GLY A 179 18.43 -5.23 -23.33
CA GLY A 179 19.73 -4.58 -23.42
C GLY A 179 20.37 -4.81 -24.77
N GLU A 180 21.61 -4.37 -24.97
CA GLU A 180 22.33 -4.50 -26.24
C GLU A 180 22.42 -5.94 -26.75
N GLU A 181 22.56 -6.91 -25.85
CA GLU A 181 22.63 -8.32 -26.22
C GLU A 181 21.30 -8.85 -26.73
N PHE A 182 20.18 -8.42 -26.16
CA PHE A 182 18.85 -8.72 -26.67
C PHE A 182 18.63 -8.14 -28.06
N GLU A 183 19.05 -6.90 -28.31
CA GLU A 183 18.96 -6.28 -29.63
C GLU A 183 19.82 -7.03 -30.66
N LYS A 184 21.02 -7.50 -30.29
CA LYS A 184 21.85 -8.38 -31.12
C LYS A 184 21.15 -9.68 -31.43
N PHE A 185 20.51 -10.31 -30.42
CA PHE A 185 19.72 -11.55 -30.59
C PHE A 185 18.60 -11.34 -31.61
N LEU A 186 17.82 -10.24 -31.49
CA LEU A 186 16.74 -9.95 -32.43
C LEU A 186 17.23 -9.81 -33.87
N LYS A 187 18.34 -9.09 -34.08
CA LYS A 187 18.95 -8.96 -35.42
C LYS A 187 19.41 -10.30 -35.99
N LEU A 188 20.01 -11.17 -35.19
CA LEU A 188 20.46 -12.49 -35.61
C LEU A 188 19.31 -13.44 -35.95
N THR A 189 18.16 -13.28 -35.27
CA THR A 189 16.99 -14.17 -35.45
C THR A 189 15.99 -13.63 -36.48
N GLU A 190 16.11 -12.39 -36.93
CA GLU A 190 15.18 -11.76 -37.88
C GLU A 190 14.96 -12.60 -39.17
N PRO A 191 15.99 -13.13 -39.86
CA PRO A 191 15.77 -13.96 -41.05
C PRO A 191 14.99 -15.24 -40.76
N LEU A 192 15.19 -15.84 -39.60
CA LEU A 192 14.47 -17.03 -39.16
C LEU A 192 13.02 -16.74 -38.84
N VAL A 193 12.75 -15.63 -38.17
CA VAL A 193 11.39 -15.14 -37.82
C VAL A 193 10.58 -14.93 -39.10
N ASP A 194 11.18 -14.32 -40.13
CA ASP A 194 10.53 -14.07 -41.40
C ASP A 194 10.31 -15.38 -42.19
N ALA A 195 11.32 -16.26 -42.25
CA ALA A 195 11.21 -17.53 -42.94
C ALA A 195 10.13 -18.45 -42.34
N LEU A 196 9.89 -18.34 -41.01
CA LEU A 196 8.84 -19.08 -40.30
C LEU A 196 7.47 -18.36 -40.32
N GLY A 197 7.37 -17.17 -40.90
CA GLY A 197 6.13 -16.36 -40.93
C GLY A 197 5.64 -15.94 -39.54
N LEU A 198 6.54 -15.76 -38.57
CA LEU A 198 6.19 -15.36 -37.21
C LEU A 198 5.93 -13.86 -37.14
N ASP A 199 4.97 -13.46 -36.30
CA ASP A 199 4.74 -12.04 -35.99
C ASP A 199 5.93 -11.49 -35.20
N ARG A 200 6.67 -10.53 -35.80
CA ARG A 200 7.88 -9.93 -35.23
C ARG A 200 7.62 -9.27 -33.88
N LYS A 201 6.49 -8.59 -33.70
CA LYS A 201 6.14 -7.91 -32.46
C LYS A 201 5.84 -8.91 -31.34
N LYS A 202 5.09 -9.97 -31.68
CA LYS A 202 4.80 -11.07 -30.75
C LYS A 202 6.09 -11.79 -30.35
N PHE A 203 6.96 -12.13 -31.34
CA PHE A 203 8.26 -12.75 -31.10
C PHE A 203 9.14 -11.91 -30.17
N THR A 204 9.31 -10.61 -30.48
CA THR A 204 10.10 -9.68 -29.65
C THR A 204 9.57 -9.60 -28.22
N THR A 205 8.26 -9.51 -28.04
CA THR A 205 7.66 -9.41 -26.71
C THR A 205 7.81 -10.70 -25.92
N GLN A 206 7.62 -11.86 -26.56
CA GLN A 206 7.74 -13.16 -25.91
C GLN A 206 9.19 -13.49 -25.57
N THR A 207 10.14 -13.26 -26.48
CA THR A 207 11.55 -13.58 -26.23
C THR A 207 12.23 -12.66 -25.24
N ALA A 208 11.74 -11.42 -25.07
CA ALA A 208 12.23 -10.49 -24.05
C ALA A 208 11.85 -10.91 -22.62
N ALA A 209 10.80 -11.68 -22.43
CA ALA A 209 10.29 -12.05 -21.12
C ALA A 209 11.05 -13.26 -20.55
N GLU A 210 11.62 -13.12 -19.36
CA GLU A 210 12.20 -14.23 -18.59
C GLU A 210 11.11 -15.08 -17.93
N TYR A 211 10.09 -14.38 -17.38
CA TYR A 211 8.91 -15.01 -16.81
C TYR A 211 7.65 -14.16 -17.04
N PHE A 212 6.51 -14.80 -16.86
CA PHE A 212 5.21 -14.16 -16.91
C PHE A 212 4.55 -14.19 -15.53
N ILE A 213 3.91 -13.09 -15.16
CA ILE A 213 2.94 -13.04 -14.08
C ILE A 213 1.56 -13.02 -14.71
N VAL A 214 0.79 -14.08 -14.46
CA VAL A 214 -0.55 -14.25 -15.02
C VAL A 214 -1.58 -14.01 -13.95
N ARG A 215 -2.55 -13.16 -14.25
CA ARG A 215 -3.70 -12.87 -13.38
C ARG A 215 -4.96 -13.41 -14.03
N ALA A 216 -5.69 -14.21 -13.27
CA ALA A 216 -6.94 -14.80 -13.72
C ALA A 216 -8.02 -14.74 -12.64
N THR A 217 -9.24 -14.96 -13.03
CA THR A 217 -10.41 -15.00 -12.16
C THR A 217 -11.32 -16.15 -12.55
N ARG A 218 -12.18 -16.54 -11.62
CA ARG A 218 -13.28 -17.48 -11.90
C ARG A 218 -14.47 -16.80 -12.58
N SER A 219 -14.62 -15.48 -12.45
CA SER A 219 -15.75 -14.75 -13.00
C SER A 219 -15.70 -14.73 -14.54
N PRO A 220 -16.79 -15.03 -15.23
CA PRO A 220 -16.87 -14.87 -16.68
C PRO A 220 -16.97 -13.40 -17.11
N ILE A 221 -17.23 -12.49 -16.17
CA ILE A 221 -17.38 -11.06 -16.43
C ILE A 221 -16.02 -10.39 -16.22
N PRO A 222 -15.44 -9.76 -17.25
CA PRO A 222 -14.21 -9.01 -17.09
C PRO A 222 -14.35 -7.91 -16.03
N PRO A 223 -13.33 -7.64 -15.23
CA PRO A 223 -13.39 -6.54 -14.28
C PRO A 223 -13.50 -5.20 -15.01
N ARG A 224 -14.33 -4.29 -14.48
CA ARG A 224 -14.42 -2.89 -14.94
C ARG A 224 -13.04 -2.25 -14.81
N ARG A 225 -12.53 -1.63 -15.88
CA ARG A 225 -11.18 -1.08 -15.93
C ARG A 225 -11.16 0.37 -15.48
N LEU A 226 -10.23 0.73 -14.60
CA LEU A 226 -10.09 2.06 -14.04
C LEU A 226 -8.63 2.49 -14.02
N LEU A 227 -8.32 3.64 -14.64
CA LEU A 227 -7.05 4.33 -14.50
C LEU A 227 -7.19 5.46 -13.48
N ILE A 228 -6.37 5.44 -12.45
CA ILE A 228 -6.24 6.52 -11.47
C ILE A 228 -4.89 7.21 -11.72
N GLN A 229 -4.93 8.46 -12.15
CA GLN A 229 -3.72 9.29 -12.31
C GLN A 229 -3.70 10.38 -11.24
N THR A 230 -2.58 10.51 -10.53
CA THR A 230 -2.44 11.50 -9.46
C THR A 230 -1.20 12.37 -9.69
N ILE A 231 -1.36 13.69 -9.58
CA ILE A 231 -0.24 14.59 -9.35
C ILE A 231 -0.07 14.81 -7.86
N ILE A 232 1.10 14.45 -7.35
CA ILE A 232 1.49 14.57 -5.96
C ILE A 232 2.33 15.84 -5.79
N MET A 233 1.98 16.69 -4.83
CA MET A 233 2.77 17.89 -4.53
C MET A 233 4.12 17.53 -3.91
N ASP A 234 4.13 16.63 -2.93
CA ASP A 234 5.33 16.09 -2.28
C ASP A 234 5.15 14.58 -2.01
N PRO A 235 5.98 13.70 -2.57
CA PRO A 235 5.90 12.26 -2.39
C PRO A 235 6.35 11.78 -0.99
N LYS A 236 6.81 12.69 -0.12
CA LYS A 236 7.17 12.36 1.26
C LYS A 236 5.91 12.20 2.10
N VAL A 237 6.02 11.93 3.35
CA VAL A 237 5.01 11.60 4.37
C VAL A 237 3.54 11.66 3.92
N CYS A 238 2.98 12.86 3.66
CA CYS A 238 1.58 13.03 3.26
C CYS A 238 1.26 12.39 1.91
N GLY A 239 2.14 12.53 0.93
CA GLY A 239 2.00 11.89 -0.38
C GLY A 239 2.04 10.37 -0.27
N THR A 240 2.87 9.83 0.63
CA THR A 240 2.93 8.39 0.90
C THR A 240 1.60 7.88 1.44
N VAL A 241 1.11 8.44 2.54
CA VAL A 241 -0.11 7.97 3.22
C VAL A 241 -1.39 8.25 2.42
N ARG A 242 -1.46 9.39 1.72
CA ARG A 242 -2.68 9.80 1.02
C ARG A 242 -2.78 9.30 -0.41
N VAL A 243 -1.66 8.99 -1.05
CA VAL A 243 -1.61 8.62 -2.47
C VAL A 243 -0.86 7.31 -2.69
N LEU A 244 0.46 7.24 -2.39
CA LEU A 244 1.28 6.12 -2.83
C LEU A 244 0.87 4.78 -2.23
N GLU A 245 0.51 4.73 -0.93
CA GLU A 245 0.02 3.52 -0.29
C GLU A 245 -1.39 3.15 -0.78
N PRO A 246 -2.38 4.05 -0.78
CA PRO A 246 -3.69 3.78 -1.37
C PRO A 246 -3.63 3.34 -2.84
N ASP A 247 -2.73 3.90 -3.64
CA ASP A 247 -2.55 3.52 -5.05
C ASP A 247 -2.01 2.09 -5.19
N LYS A 248 -1.01 1.71 -4.37
CA LYS A 248 -0.50 0.33 -4.32
C LYS A 248 -1.61 -0.66 -3.98
N PHE A 249 -2.46 -0.33 -3.01
CA PHE A 249 -3.59 -1.18 -2.62
C PHE A 249 -4.66 -1.23 -3.70
N SER A 250 -5.01 -0.10 -4.30
CA SER A 250 -5.97 -0.03 -5.40
C SER A 250 -5.50 -0.87 -6.61
N ALA A 251 -4.20 -0.88 -6.92
CA ALA A 251 -3.64 -1.69 -8.00
C ALA A 251 -3.74 -3.22 -7.76
N THR A 252 -4.00 -3.67 -6.51
CA THR A 252 -4.29 -5.09 -6.24
C THR A 252 -5.68 -5.49 -6.75
N ILE A 253 -6.60 -4.54 -6.94
CA ILE A 253 -7.96 -4.80 -7.44
C ILE A 253 -7.89 -5.13 -8.93
N PRO A 254 -8.55 -6.22 -9.40
CA PRO A 254 -8.60 -6.54 -10.82
C PRO A 254 -9.12 -5.36 -11.66
N GLY A 255 -8.40 -5.04 -12.73
CA GLY A 255 -8.77 -3.96 -13.65
C GLY A 255 -8.38 -2.54 -13.19
N VAL A 256 -7.87 -2.34 -11.98
CA VAL A 256 -7.42 -1.03 -11.50
C VAL A 256 -5.93 -0.83 -11.78
N ARG A 257 -5.59 0.31 -12.34
CA ARG A 257 -4.23 0.76 -12.64
C ARG A 257 -4.01 2.15 -12.08
N THR A 258 -2.86 2.38 -11.43
CA THR A 258 -2.53 3.65 -10.78
C THR A 258 -1.23 4.22 -11.34
N ILE A 259 -1.18 5.53 -11.55
CA ILE A 259 0.00 6.28 -12.01
C ILE A 259 0.11 7.56 -11.21
N SER A 260 1.13 7.66 -10.39
CA SER A 260 1.39 8.85 -9.57
C SER A 260 2.67 9.54 -10.01
N THR A 261 2.60 10.84 -10.26
CA THR A 261 3.71 11.67 -10.74
C THR A 261 3.85 12.95 -9.93
N VAL A 262 5.02 13.57 -10.01
CA VAL A 262 5.27 14.90 -9.44
C VAL A 262 5.36 15.90 -10.61
N LYS A 263 4.66 17.03 -10.54
CA LYS A 263 4.64 18.15 -11.49
C LYS A 263 3.78 17.95 -12.74
N THR A 264 3.97 16.89 -13.53
CA THR A 264 3.29 16.73 -14.82
C THR A 264 2.73 15.30 -14.98
N ALA A 265 1.63 15.17 -15.70
CA ALA A 265 1.04 13.89 -16.06
C ALA A 265 0.85 13.81 -17.59
N ASP A 266 1.12 12.64 -18.15
CA ASP A 266 0.77 12.34 -19.53
C ASP A 266 -0.69 11.81 -19.57
N LEU A 267 -1.58 12.58 -20.16
CA LEU A 267 -3.00 12.23 -20.27
C LEU A 267 -3.31 11.23 -21.42
N ASN A 268 -2.31 10.76 -22.15
CA ASN A 268 -2.46 9.79 -23.23
C ASN A 268 -2.14 8.34 -22.79
N LEU A 269 -1.85 8.12 -21.51
CA LEU A 269 -1.51 6.81 -20.95
C LEU A 269 -2.73 5.91 -20.71
N GLY A 270 -3.97 6.43 -20.86
CA GLY A 270 -5.20 5.65 -20.73
C GLY A 270 -5.38 4.70 -21.91
N TRP A 271 -5.83 3.48 -21.61
CA TRP A 271 -6.25 2.53 -22.63
C TRP A 271 -7.69 2.83 -23.09
N PRO A 272 -8.10 2.45 -24.31
CA PRO A 272 -9.42 2.82 -24.84
C PRO A 272 -10.61 2.35 -23.99
N GLN A 273 -10.43 1.30 -23.19
CA GLN A 273 -11.51 0.70 -22.37
C GLN A 273 -11.40 1.08 -20.89
N GLU A 274 -10.50 2.00 -20.52
CA GLU A 274 -10.35 2.44 -19.14
C GLU A 274 -11.20 3.66 -18.87
N GLU A 275 -11.96 3.61 -17.79
CA GLU A 275 -12.49 4.78 -17.11
C GLU A 275 -11.36 5.53 -16.41
N LYS A 276 -11.47 6.85 -16.27
CA LYS A 276 -10.33 7.66 -15.91
C LYS A 276 -10.64 8.61 -14.75
N VAL A 277 -9.80 8.58 -13.73
CA VAL A 277 -9.81 9.52 -12.60
C VAL A 277 -8.50 10.30 -12.61
N PHE A 278 -8.58 11.61 -12.44
CA PHE A 278 -7.43 12.47 -12.25
C PHE A 278 -7.50 13.16 -10.90
N ILE A 279 -6.46 13.01 -10.10
CA ILE A 279 -6.39 13.53 -8.73
C ILE A 279 -5.32 14.62 -8.62
N TRP A 280 -5.74 15.81 -8.19
CA TRP A 280 -4.86 16.91 -7.80
C TRP A 280 -4.60 16.84 -6.29
N GLN A 281 -3.46 16.27 -5.86
CA GLN A 281 -3.13 16.18 -4.44
C GLN A 281 -2.43 17.46 -3.98
N ARG A 282 -3.09 18.19 -3.04
CA ARG A 282 -2.62 19.47 -2.46
C ARG A 282 -2.18 20.52 -3.50
N THR A 283 -2.65 20.40 -4.72
CA THR A 283 -2.28 21.30 -5.82
C THR A 283 -3.05 22.61 -5.70
N ILE A 284 -2.34 23.73 -5.82
CA ILE A 284 -2.94 25.05 -5.98
C ILE A 284 -3.09 25.31 -7.47
N LEU A 285 -4.32 25.45 -7.92
CA LEU A 285 -4.64 25.84 -9.29
C LEU A 285 -4.84 27.34 -9.34
N SER A 286 -4.09 28.01 -10.19
CA SER A 286 -4.12 29.47 -10.36
C SER A 286 -5.28 29.88 -11.26
N TYR A 287 -6.11 30.83 -10.80
CA TYR A 287 -7.21 31.39 -11.55
C TYR A 287 -6.80 32.71 -12.24
N PRO A 288 -7.12 32.93 -13.53
CA PRO A 288 -7.73 32.00 -14.49
C PRO A 288 -6.74 31.12 -15.25
N SER A 289 -5.44 31.26 -15.00
CA SER A 289 -4.37 30.69 -15.84
C SER A 289 -4.42 29.15 -15.96
N ASP A 290 -4.86 28.43 -14.93
CA ASP A 290 -4.89 26.96 -14.94
C ASP A 290 -6.22 26.36 -15.43
N LEU A 291 -7.17 27.18 -15.88
CA LEU A 291 -8.43 26.67 -16.47
C LEU A 291 -8.17 25.73 -17.67
N HIS A 292 -7.16 26.00 -18.47
CA HIS A 292 -6.81 25.13 -19.61
C HIS A 292 -6.43 23.70 -19.19
N LYS A 293 -5.83 23.51 -18.03
CA LYS A 293 -5.51 22.18 -17.49
C LYS A 293 -6.77 21.38 -17.16
N LEU A 294 -7.75 22.06 -16.57
CA LEU A 294 -9.04 21.45 -16.25
C LEU A 294 -9.84 21.14 -17.54
N LYS A 295 -9.86 22.05 -18.52
CA LYS A 295 -10.48 21.82 -19.85
C LYS A 295 -9.90 20.58 -20.52
N SER A 296 -8.58 20.42 -20.53
CA SER A 296 -7.91 19.26 -21.13
C SER A 296 -8.29 17.93 -20.47
N LEU A 297 -8.59 17.93 -19.17
CA LEU A 297 -9.09 16.75 -18.46
C LEU A 297 -10.55 16.44 -18.82
N LEU A 298 -11.39 17.48 -18.93
CA LEU A 298 -12.80 17.34 -19.33
C LEU A 298 -12.92 16.80 -20.76
N GLU A 299 -12.14 17.35 -21.72
CA GLU A 299 -12.09 16.87 -23.11
C GLU A 299 -11.71 15.39 -23.23
N LYS A 300 -10.92 14.88 -22.28
CA LYS A 300 -10.51 13.47 -22.23
C LYS A 300 -11.40 12.61 -21.35
N ASN A 301 -12.55 13.12 -20.89
CA ASN A 301 -13.52 12.44 -20.03
C ASN A 301 -12.92 11.89 -18.72
N TYR A 302 -12.11 12.68 -18.02
CA TYR A 302 -11.65 12.34 -16.67
C TYR A 302 -12.66 12.77 -15.61
N LEU A 303 -12.90 11.91 -14.62
CA LEU A 303 -13.41 12.38 -13.33
C LEU A 303 -12.28 13.17 -12.64
N ILE A 304 -12.50 14.46 -12.40
CA ILE A 304 -11.49 15.35 -11.79
C ILE A 304 -11.75 15.43 -10.30
N VAL A 305 -10.75 15.06 -9.49
CA VAL A 305 -10.85 15.01 -8.02
C VAL A 305 -9.74 15.87 -7.41
N ALA A 306 -10.09 16.69 -6.43
CA ALA A 306 -9.10 17.33 -5.56
C ALA A 306 -8.86 16.47 -4.31
N GLU A 307 -7.60 16.37 -3.86
CA GLU A 307 -7.22 15.70 -2.62
C GLU A 307 -6.54 16.70 -1.68
N ILE A 308 -7.03 16.81 -0.44
CA ILE A 308 -6.45 17.68 0.59
C ILE A 308 -6.63 17.05 1.98
N ASP A 309 -5.58 17.05 2.80
CA ASP A 309 -5.56 16.49 4.16
C ASP A 309 -5.07 17.50 5.23
N ASP A 310 -4.87 18.76 4.84
CA ASP A 310 -4.54 19.87 5.74
C ASP A 310 -5.45 21.06 5.45
N HIS A 311 -5.59 21.97 6.44
CA HIS A 311 -6.48 23.11 6.30
C HIS A 311 -6.01 24.10 5.23
N PRO A 312 -6.87 24.46 4.24
CA PRO A 312 -6.49 25.36 3.16
C PRO A 312 -6.01 26.74 3.62
N LEU A 313 -6.50 27.27 4.74
CA LEU A 313 -6.03 28.55 5.29
C LEU A 313 -4.54 28.60 5.65
N ARG A 314 -3.84 27.46 5.68
CA ARG A 314 -2.38 27.44 5.81
C ARG A 314 -1.65 27.94 4.57
N ARG A 315 -2.38 28.05 3.45
CA ARG A 315 -1.88 28.52 2.16
C ARG A 315 -2.87 29.55 1.61
N PRO A 316 -2.60 30.84 1.80
CA PRO A 316 -3.46 31.95 1.32
C PRO A 316 -3.76 31.86 -0.17
N GLU A 317 -2.85 31.26 -0.95
CA GLU A 317 -2.96 31.09 -2.39
C GLU A 317 -4.22 30.33 -2.82
N TYR A 318 -4.81 29.49 -1.97
CA TYR A 318 -6.11 28.89 -2.29
C TYR A 318 -7.22 29.92 -2.37
N ALA A 319 -7.25 30.85 -1.42
CA ALA A 319 -8.24 31.92 -1.38
C ALA A 319 -7.98 32.98 -2.47
N GLU A 320 -6.74 33.35 -2.69
CA GLU A 320 -6.31 34.29 -3.74
C GLU A 320 -6.71 33.79 -5.15
N ASN A 321 -6.75 32.48 -5.36
CA ASN A 321 -7.21 31.85 -6.59
C ASN A 321 -8.67 31.39 -6.52
N ASN A 322 -9.49 32.03 -5.69
CA ASN A 322 -10.92 31.78 -5.55
C ASN A 322 -11.25 30.29 -5.33
N TYR A 323 -10.39 29.57 -4.61
CA TYR A 323 -10.52 28.12 -4.35
C TYR A 323 -10.74 27.29 -5.61
N LEU A 324 -10.17 27.68 -6.76
CA LEU A 324 -10.31 26.95 -8.02
C LEU A 324 -9.94 25.48 -7.89
N SER A 325 -8.94 25.16 -7.06
CA SER A 325 -8.52 23.78 -6.78
C SER A 325 -9.65 22.87 -6.30
N TYR A 326 -10.70 23.41 -5.70
CA TYR A 326 -11.86 22.66 -5.21
C TYR A 326 -13.09 22.91 -6.07
N ARG A 327 -13.36 24.17 -6.42
CA ARG A 327 -14.52 24.55 -7.24
C ARG A 327 -14.43 24.01 -8.67
N GLY A 328 -13.21 23.93 -9.23
CA GLY A 328 -12.91 23.47 -10.58
C GLY A 328 -12.84 21.94 -10.73
N CYS A 329 -13.06 21.18 -9.67
CA CYS A 329 -13.08 19.72 -9.72
C CYS A 329 -14.52 19.18 -9.63
N HIS A 330 -14.78 17.98 -10.15
CA HIS A 330 -16.06 17.30 -9.97
C HIS A 330 -16.31 16.99 -8.51
N CYS A 331 -15.27 16.49 -7.81
CA CYS A 331 -15.35 16.01 -6.45
C CYS A 331 -14.11 16.43 -5.64
N VAL A 332 -14.23 16.32 -4.31
CA VAL A 332 -13.12 16.50 -3.37
C VAL A 332 -13.05 15.31 -2.43
N GLN A 333 -11.87 14.79 -2.18
CA GLN A 333 -11.60 13.81 -1.12
C GLN A 333 -10.71 14.39 -0.06
N THR A 334 -10.94 14.01 1.19
CA THR A 334 -10.20 14.53 2.34
C THR A 334 -10.04 13.48 3.45
N SER A 335 -9.40 13.85 4.57
CA SER A 335 -9.05 12.93 5.66
C SER A 335 -9.96 12.98 6.88
N THR A 336 -10.71 14.06 7.08
CA THR A 336 -11.55 14.26 8.28
C THR A 336 -12.88 14.93 7.94
N GLU A 337 -13.92 14.65 8.76
CA GLU A 337 -15.24 15.26 8.57
C GLU A 337 -15.22 16.76 8.85
N SER A 338 -14.39 17.22 9.80
CA SER A 338 -14.22 18.65 10.08
C SER A 338 -13.70 19.40 8.85
N LEU A 339 -12.74 18.80 8.13
CA LEU A 339 -12.21 19.38 6.89
C LEU A 339 -13.22 19.26 5.74
N ALA A 340 -13.94 18.15 5.66
CA ALA A 340 -15.01 17.99 4.67
C ALA A 340 -16.10 19.04 4.80
N LYS A 341 -16.51 19.38 6.04
CA LYS A 341 -17.49 20.43 6.30
C LYS A 341 -17.01 21.80 5.78
N PHE A 342 -15.74 22.11 5.92
CA PHE A 342 -15.16 23.33 5.34
C PHE A 342 -15.17 23.29 3.80
N LEU A 343 -14.77 22.18 3.19
CA LEU A 343 -14.64 22.02 1.75
C LEU A 343 -16.00 22.01 1.03
N ARG A 344 -17.08 21.56 1.69
CA ARG A 344 -18.45 21.58 1.14
C ARG A 344 -18.95 23.01 0.83
N GLN A 345 -18.31 24.04 1.35
CA GLN A 345 -18.61 25.45 0.98
C GLN A 345 -18.22 25.74 -0.49
N TYR A 346 -17.27 24.99 -1.03
CA TYR A 346 -16.72 25.19 -2.38
C TYR A 346 -17.10 24.09 -3.36
N ASN A 347 -17.37 22.89 -2.88
CA ASN A 347 -17.77 21.75 -3.68
C ASN A 347 -18.72 20.83 -2.88
N PRO A 348 -19.95 20.56 -3.33
CA PRO A 348 -20.90 19.74 -2.58
C PRO A 348 -20.50 18.25 -2.51
N ASN A 349 -19.70 17.78 -3.49
CA ASN A 349 -19.32 16.38 -3.64
C ASN A 349 -18.03 16.06 -2.89
N VAL A 350 -18.08 16.08 -1.55
CA VAL A 350 -16.92 15.83 -0.67
C VAL A 350 -17.06 14.50 0.04
N ILE A 351 -16.03 13.63 -0.08
CA ILE A 351 -15.92 12.38 0.66
C ILE A 351 -14.75 12.40 1.66
N VAL A 352 -14.90 11.65 2.74
CA VAL A 352 -13.84 11.44 3.74
C VAL A 352 -13.27 10.04 3.59
N PHE A 353 -11.99 9.96 3.25
CA PHE A 353 -11.18 8.76 3.38
C PHE A 353 -10.20 8.99 4.54
N GLN A 354 -10.52 8.44 5.70
CA GLN A 354 -9.67 8.56 6.89
C GLN A 354 -8.27 8.03 6.63
N ASN A 355 -7.27 8.55 7.35
CA ASN A 355 -5.92 8.00 7.32
C ASN A 355 -5.90 6.59 7.93
N GLN A 356 -5.18 5.70 7.28
CA GLN A 356 -5.04 4.29 7.64
C GLN A 356 -3.59 3.86 7.41
N LEU A 357 -3.17 2.79 8.05
CA LEU A 357 -1.82 2.24 7.89
C LEU A 357 -1.80 1.13 6.84
N ALA A 358 -0.82 1.18 5.96
CA ALA A 358 -0.62 0.15 4.93
C ALA A 358 -0.13 -1.17 5.53
N LYS A 359 0.66 -1.08 6.60
CA LYS A 359 1.23 -2.24 7.30
C LYS A 359 1.19 -2.04 8.80
N ILE A 360 1.12 -3.14 9.53
CA ILE A 360 1.30 -3.19 10.97
C ILE A 360 2.42 -4.19 11.29
N PRO A 361 3.59 -3.73 11.78
CA PRO A 361 4.68 -4.62 12.14
C PRO A 361 4.28 -5.46 13.35
N LEU A 362 4.89 -6.64 13.50
CA LEU A 362 4.72 -7.43 14.72
C LEU A 362 5.33 -6.66 15.90
N LEU A 363 4.60 -6.59 17.01
CA LEU A 363 5.15 -6.08 18.26
C LEU A 363 6.26 -7.03 18.71
N SER A 364 7.49 -6.55 18.76
CA SER A 364 8.60 -7.31 19.35
C SER A 364 8.55 -7.19 20.87
N GLU A 365 8.88 -8.28 21.58
CA GLU A 365 9.03 -8.26 23.05
C GLU A 365 10.12 -7.29 23.52
N HIS A 366 10.98 -6.81 22.60
CA HIS A 366 12.12 -5.93 22.88
C HIS A 366 11.75 -4.45 23.06
N ASN A 367 10.49 -4.06 22.84
CA ASN A 367 10.09 -2.65 22.96
C ASN A 367 10.14 -2.11 24.42
N PHE A 368 10.35 -2.99 25.42
CA PHE A 368 10.39 -2.57 26.83
C PHE A 368 11.57 -3.24 27.58
N PRO A 369 12.81 -2.78 27.41
CA PRO A 369 13.96 -3.33 28.14
C PRO A 369 13.73 -3.21 29.66
N ASN A 370 14.10 -4.25 30.41
CA ASN A 370 13.69 -4.42 31.80
C ASN A 370 14.23 -3.35 32.79
N ASP A 371 15.33 -2.65 32.47
CA ASP A 371 16.00 -1.75 33.42
C ASP A 371 16.37 -0.38 32.86
N SER A 372 15.77 0.06 31.73
CA SER A 372 16.07 1.36 31.14
C SER A 372 14.95 2.38 31.35
N TYR A 373 15.33 3.65 31.47
CA TYR A 373 14.40 4.77 31.40
C TYR A 373 13.73 4.81 30.01
N PRO A 374 12.44 5.18 29.94
CA PRO A 374 11.75 5.24 28.65
C PRO A 374 12.32 6.35 27.76
N SER A 375 12.30 6.11 26.47
CA SER A 375 12.60 7.11 25.45
C SER A 375 11.33 7.82 24.98
N ILE A 376 11.45 9.13 24.71
CA ILE A 376 10.33 9.99 24.31
C ILE A 376 10.48 10.36 22.85
N PHE A 377 9.39 10.30 22.12
CA PHE A 377 9.27 10.74 20.75
C PHE A 377 8.47 12.04 20.64
N PHE A 378 9.01 12.99 19.88
CA PHE A 378 8.29 14.17 19.41
C PHE A 378 8.57 14.41 17.92
N GLY A 379 7.56 14.35 17.07
CA GLY A 379 7.70 14.58 15.63
C GLY A 379 6.66 15.58 15.14
N ALA A 380 7.09 16.77 14.72
CA ALA A 380 6.20 17.83 14.29
C ALA A 380 6.88 18.78 13.31
N VAL A 381 6.06 19.61 12.66
CA VAL A 381 6.49 20.67 11.74
C VAL A 381 5.87 21.98 12.18
N ASN A 382 6.68 22.94 12.64
CA ASN A 382 6.26 24.28 13.05
C ASN A 382 5.10 24.27 14.05
N ARG A 383 5.33 23.67 15.25
CA ARG A 383 4.31 23.41 16.27
C ARG A 383 4.54 24.14 17.60
N GLU A 384 5.31 25.25 17.60
CA GLU A 384 5.67 25.96 18.82
C GLU A 384 4.47 26.29 19.70
N LEU A 385 3.40 26.79 19.13
CA LEU A 385 2.18 27.11 19.88
C LEU A 385 1.53 25.89 20.54
N ASP A 386 1.71 24.69 19.97
CA ASP A 386 1.08 23.48 20.49
C ASP A 386 1.81 22.91 21.72
N TRP A 387 3.12 23.15 21.86
CA TRP A 387 3.92 22.55 22.95
C TRP A 387 4.52 23.55 23.96
N LYS A 388 4.49 24.84 23.66
CA LYS A 388 5.17 25.88 24.46
C LYS A 388 4.75 25.86 25.95
N GLU A 389 3.45 25.68 26.22
CA GLU A 389 2.92 25.70 27.59
C GLU A 389 3.36 24.48 28.42
N ILE A 390 3.59 23.34 27.79
CA ILE A 390 4.01 22.11 28.48
C ILE A 390 5.52 21.95 28.56
N MET A 391 6.31 22.74 27.81
CA MET A 391 7.78 22.63 27.79
C MET A 391 8.44 22.80 29.17
N PRO A 392 8.03 23.76 30.04
CA PRO A 392 8.61 23.86 31.39
C PRO A 392 8.44 22.57 32.20
N ILE A 393 7.29 21.92 32.07
CA ILE A 393 7.00 20.65 32.76
C ILE A 393 7.86 19.51 32.19
N ILE A 394 8.02 19.45 30.86
CA ILE A 394 8.90 18.47 30.24
C ILE A 394 10.31 18.61 30.80
N ASN A 395 10.86 19.82 30.80
CA ASN A 395 12.21 20.08 31.30
C ASN A 395 12.39 19.76 32.79
N GLN A 396 11.39 20.10 33.62
CA GLN A 396 11.41 19.75 35.04
C GLN A 396 11.46 18.22 35.21
N ILE A 397 10.60 17.46 34.50
CA ILE A 397 10.56 16.01 34.62
C ILE A 397 11.86 15.36 34.13
N LEU A 398 12.45 15.87 33.05
CA LEU A 398 13.76 15.39 32.57
C LEU A 398 14.85 15.59 33.63
N SER A 399 14.88 16.78 34.27
CA SER A 399 15.79 17.08 35.36
C SER A 399 15.57 16.21 36.61
N ASP A 400 14.30 15.98 37.01
CA ASP A 400 13.92 15.10 38.12
C ASP A 400 14.47 13.68 37.95
N HIS A 401 14.65 13.23 36.71
CA HIS A 401 15.24 11.92 36.35
C HIS A 401 16.72 11.98 35.96
N GLN A 402 17.42 13.06 36.29
CA GLN A 402 18.89 13.20 36.09
C GLN A 402 19.30 12.98 34.62
N ASP A 403 18.54 13.48 33.67
CA ASP A 403 18.79 13.34 32.24
C ASP A 403 18.92 11.90 31.70
N LYS A 404 18.41 10.91 32.44
CA LYS A 404 18.43 9.50 32.00
C LYS A 404 17.40 9.19 30.92
N ILE A 405 16.40 10.04 30.76
CA ILE A 405 15.36 9.90 29.75
C ILE A 405 15.87 10.46 28.42
N ARG A 406 15.83 9.64 27.38
CA ARG A 406 16.22 10.07 26.03
C ARG A 406 15.05 10.70 25.31
N VAL A 407 15.28 11.82 24.60
CA VAL A 407 14.26 12.49 23.79
C VAL A 407 14.70 12.52 22.33
N LYS A 408 13.91 11.90 21.44
CA LYS A 408 14.13 11.93 20.01
C LYS A 408 13.13 12.90 19.36
N VAL A 409 13.67 13.87 18.62
CA VAL A 409 12.88 14.93 17.98
C VAL A 409 13.06 14.87 16.47
N ILE A 410 11.95 14.79 15.74
CA ILE A 410 11.96 14.87 14.28
C ILE A 410 11.45 16.24 13.84
N HIS A 411 12.25 16.96 13.08
CA HIS A 411 12.00 18.21 12.34
C HIS A 411 11.76 19.47 13.18
N ASP A 412 11.17 19.42 14.38
CA ASP A 412 10.90 20.63 15.18
C ASP A 412 12.15 21.07 15.93
N GLU A 413 12.97 21.90 15.27
CA GLU A 413 14.22 22.40 15.81
C GLU A 413 14.03 23.30 17.05
N LEU A 414 12.92 24.06 17.10
CA LEU A 414 12.61 24.91 18.26
C LEU A 414 12.27 24.06 19.47
N PHE A 415 11.50 22.99 19.31
CA PHE A 415 11.25 22.03 20.40
C PHE A 415 12.57 21.44 20.91
N PHE A 416 13.41 20.97 20.00
CA PHE A 416 14.71 20.39 20.33
C PHE A 416 15.61 21.36 21.08
N LYS A 417 15.71 22.63 20.64
CA LYS A 417 16.50 23.68 21.31
C LYS A 417 15.93 24.04 22.68
N SER A 418 14.60 23.97 22.86
CA SER A 418 13.93 24.28 24.12
C SER A 418 14.05 23.17 25.18
N LEU A 419 14.49 21.96 24.79
CA LEU A 419 14.75 20.89 25.73
C LEU A 419 16.02 21.15 26.53
N ASN A 420 15.90 21.11 27.87
CA ASN A 420 16.99 21.38 28.81
C ASN A 420 17.64 20.09 29.33
N THR A 421 18.09 19.25 28.41
CA THR A 421 18.78 17.98 28.67
C THR A 421 19.90 17.75 27.64
N ALA A 422 20.96 17.06 28.03
CA ALA A 422 21.98 16.59 27.11
C ALA A 422 21.58 15.28 26.39
N ASN A 423 20.64 14.51 26.95
CA ASN A 423 20.20 13.23 26.40
C ASN A 423 19.06 13.42 25.37
N LYS A 424 19.37 14.10 24.28
CA LYS A 424 18.44 14.39 23.18
C LYS A 424 19.08 14.18 21.82
N GLU A 425 18.27 13.71 20.86
CA GLU A 425 18.67 13.48 19.48
C GLU A 425 17.76 14.27 18.54
N PHE A 426 18.35 14.90 17.53
CA PHE A 426 17.62 15.62 16.49
C PHE A 426 17.74 14.92 15.15
N TYR A 427 16.61 14.72 14.50
CA TYR A 427 16.53 14.20 13.14
C TYR A 427 15.89 15.23 12.23
N PRO A 428 16.51 15.56 11.07
CA PRO A 428 15.89 16.43 10.08
C PRO A 428 14.66 15.75 9.46
N PHE A 429 13.95 16.48 8.60
CA PHE A 429 12.84 15.91 7.82
C PHE A 429 13.34 14.73 6.99
N CYS A 430 12.73 13.56 7.18
CA CYS A 430 13.20 12.28 6.64
C CYS A 430 12.09 11.56 5.84
N ALA A 431 12.47 10.47 5.16
CA ALA A 431 11.52 9.58 4.49
C ALA A 431 10.59 8.89 5.49
N TYR A 432 9.38 8.52 5.05
CA TYR A 432 8.34 7.96 5.93
C TYR A 432 8.78 6.68 6.65
N ASN A 433 9.49 5.77 5.97
CA ASN A 433 10.01 4.56 6.61
C ASN A 433 11.00 4.88 7.73
N GLN A 434 11.92 5.81 7.48
CA GLN A 434 12.89 6.24 8.51
C GLN A 434 12.18 6.92 9.70
N TYR A 435 11.12 7.70 9.43
CA TYR A 435 10.28 8.26 10.47
C TYR A 435 9.65 7.16 11.35
N LEU A 436 9.11 6.10 10.74
CA LEU A 436 8.51 4.98 11.48
C LEU A 436 9.57 4.18 12.27
N GLU A 437 10.78 4.01 11.74
CA GLU A 437 11.89 3.35 12.44
C GLU A 437 12.34 4.13 13.69
N ILE A 438 12.46 5.46 13.56
CA ILE A 438 12.78 6.32 14.71
C ILE A 438 11.66 6.27 15.74
N LEU A 439 10.40 6.35 15.31
CA LEU A 439 9.23 6.25 16.17
C LEU A 439 9.21 4.92 16.92
N ALA A 440 9.37 3.79 16.23
CA ALA A 440 9.38 2.45 16.82
C ALA A 440 10.52 2.21 17.82
N SER A 441 11.57 3.05 17.81
CA SER A 441 12.66 3.03 18.77
C SER A 441 12.40 3.85 20.03
N CYS A 442 11.16 4.30 20.26
CA CYS A 442 10.73 5.09 21.40
C CYS A 442 9.60 4.40 22.18
N ASP A 443 9.40 4.81 23.45
CA ASP A 443 8.40 4.23 24.35
C ASP A 443 7.17 5.12 24.55
N ILE A 444 7.35 6.45 24.50
CA ILE A 444 6.30 7.43 24.78
C ILE A 444 6.26 8.47 23.65
N GLY A 445 5.08 8.67 23.06
CA GLY A 445 4.82 9.69 22.05
C GLY A 445 4.07 10.88 22.64
N LEU A 446 4.59 12.10 22.45
CA LEU A 446 3.92 13.34 22.87
C LEU A 446 3.18 13.95 21.67
N LEU A 447 1.86 14.10 21.80
CA LEU A 447 0.97 14.60 20.74
C LEU A 447 0.19 15.84 21.19
N PRO A 448 0.86 16.97 21.48
CA PRO A 448 0.18 18.21 21.83
C PRO A 448 -0.43 18.87 20.59
N LEU A 449 -1.65 19.35 20.73
CA LEU A 449 -2.35 20.19 19.76
C LEU A 449 -3.23 21.19 20.51
N ASN A 450 -3.05 22.47 20.27
CA ASN A 450 -3.94 23.50 20.80
C ASN A 450 -5.31 23.45 20.12
N ASP A 451 -6.35 23.84 20.84
CA ASP A 451 -7.72 23.84 20.35
C ASP A 451 -8.03 25.08 19.49
N ILE A 452 -7.38 25.13 18.32
CA ILE A 452 -7.63 26.15 17.29
C ILE A 452 -8.23 25.49 16.04
N GLN A 453 -9.00 26.26 15.28
CA GLN A 453 -9.73 25.78 14.09
C GLN A 453 -8.86 24.95 13.13
N ILE A 454 -7.64 25.40 12.83
CA ILE A 454 -6.71 24.69 11.94
C ILE A 454 -6.33 23.32 12.50
N ASN A 455 -6.16 23.19 13.80
CA ASN A 455 -5.80 21.93 14.44
C ASN A 455 -7.00 20.98 14.56
N GLN A 456 -8.22 21.49 14.74
CA GLN A 456 -9.46 20.69 14.79
C GLN A 456 -9.76 19.95 13.47
N MET A 457 -9.15 20.36 12.35
CA MET A 457 -9.32 19.74 11.04
C MET A 457 -8.24 18.70 10.72
N LYS A 458 -7.23 18.54 11.60
CA LYS A 458 -6.20 17.51 11.43
C LYS A 458 -6.73 16.11 11.69
N SER A 459 -6.02 15.13 11.15
CA SER A 459 -6.29 13.73 11.42
C SER A 459 -5.52 13.23 12.65
N ASP A 460 -5.92 12.08 13.13
CA ASP A 460 -5.30 11.31 14.21
C ASP A 460 -4.14 10.41 13.75
N LEU A 461 -3.58 10.63 12.56
CA LEU A 461 -2.53 9.80 11.96
C LEU A 461 -1.38 9.50 12.94
N LYS A 462 -0.90 10.51 13.65
CA LYS A 462 0.18 10.31 14.63
C LYS A 462 -0.16 9.33 15.75
N PHE A 463 -1.42 9.28 16.18
CA PHE A 463 -1.88 8.30 17.16
C PHE A 463 -1.80 6.88 16.59
N ILE A 464 -2.34 6.66 15.39
CA ILE A 464 -2.33 5.31 14.81
C ILE A 464 -0.90 4.84 14.44
N GLU A 465 -0.01 5.75 14.05
CA GLU A 465 1.41 5.47 13.83
C GLU A 465 2.11 5.05 15.13
N CYS A 466 1.91 5.81 16.22
CA CYS A 466 2.44 5.47 17.54
C CYS A 466 1.92 4.10 18.01
N ALA A 467 0.61 3.89 17.93
CA ALA A 467 -0.03 2.65 18.36
C ALA A 467 0.49 1.42 17.61
N ALA A 468 0.65 1.52 16.28
CA ALA A 468 1.21 0.44 15.46
C ALA A 468 2.70 0.19 15.70
N SER A 469 3.43 1.22 16.12
CA SER A 469 4.87 1.15 16.42
C SER A 469 5.19 0.76 17.87
N GLY A 470 4.17 0.45 18.69
CA GLY A 470 4.39 0.06 20.08
C GLY A 470 4.74 1.22 21.00
N VAL A 471 4.24 2.42 20.73
CA VAL A 471 4.53 3.67 21.47
C VAL A 471 3.30 4.13 22.25
N ALA A 472 3.44 4.27 23.57
CA ALA A 472 2.37 4.77 24.44
C ALA A 472 2.17 6.28 24.25
N VAL A 473 0.96 6.72 24.02
CA VAL A 473 0.65 8.10 23.65
C VAL A 473 0.17 8.94 24.84
N LEU A 474 0.69 10.17 24.96
CA LEU A 474 0.12 11.26 25.76
C LEU A 474 -0.31 12.39 24.81
N ALA A 475 -1.62 12.59 24.65
CA ALA A 475 -2.20 13.50 23.67
C ALA A 475 -3.09 14.56 24.28
N SER A 476 -3.20 15.71 23.60
CA SER A 476 -4.26 16.71 23.85
C SER A 476 -5.62 16.21 23.36
N PRO A 477 -6.75 16.77 23.78
CA PRO A 477 -8.08 16.33 23.37
C PRO A 477 -8.44 16.69 21.93
N THR A 478 -7.81 17.70 21.33
CA THR A 478 -8.26 18.44 20.13
C THR A 478 -8.74 17.56 18.98
N VAL A 479 -7.97 16.55 18.54
CA VAL A 479 -8.42 15.57 17.51
C VAL A 479 -8.44 14.14 18.06
N TYR A 480 -7.83 13.90 19.21
CA TYR A 480 -7.57 12.56 19.71
C TYR A 480 -8.66 12.01 20.64
N LYS A 481 -9.48 12.89 21.28
CA LYS A 481 -10.50 12.47 22.27
C LYS A 481 -11.55 11.49 21.74
N ASN A 482 -11.80 11.48 20.44
CA ASN A 482 -12.77 10.59 19.82
C ASN A 482 -12.16 9.26 19.34
N GLN A 483 -10.83 9.13 19.40
CA GLN A 483 -10.09 7.97 18.90
C GLN A 483 -9.33 7.25 20.02
N ILE A 484 -8.83 7.99 21.00
CA ILE A 484 -8.14 7.45 22.16
C ILE A 484 -9.16 7.20 23.29
N ILE A 485 -9.18 5.98 23.80
CA ILE A 485 -9.88 5.62 25.04
C ILE A 485 -8.90 5.92 26.18
N ASP A 486 -9.16 7.01 26.95
CA ASP A 486 -8.24 7.48 28.00
C ASP A 486 -8.01 6.42 29.06
N GLY A 487 -6.76 6.11 29.33
CA GLY A 487 -6.31 5.04 30.22
C GLY A 487 -6.25 3.64 29.63
N GLU A 488 -6.76 3.44 28.40
CA GLU A 488 -6.75 2.15 27.71
C GLU A 488 -5.85 2.18 26.48
N THR A 489 -6.17 2.98 25.46
CA THR A 489 -5.40 3.04 24.20
C THR A 489 -4.44 4.24 24.15
N GLY A 490 -4.42 5.08 25.17
CA GLY A 490 -3.56 6.24 25.33
C GLY A 490 -3.95 7.03 26.55
N LEU A 491 -3.27 8.15 26.81
CA LEU A 491 -3.66 9.11 27.83
C LEU A 491 -4.00 10.45 27.18
N ILE A 492 -5.10 11.09 27.59
CA ILE A 492 -5.51 12.42 27.14
C ILE A 492 -5.40 13.40 28.30
N TYR A 493 -4.63 14.48 28.13
CA TYR A 493 -4.50 15.54 29.12
C TYR A 493 -5.37 16.75 28.75
N TYR A 494 -5.98 17.38 29.77
CA TYR A 494 -6.87 18.52 29.61
C TYR A 494 -6.31 19.82 30.16
N SER A 495 -5.18 19.77 30.86
CA SER A 495 -4.47 20.94 31.41
C SER A 495 -2.99 20.66 31.55
N VAL A 496 -2.18 21.70 31.77
CA VAL A 496 -0.74 21.55 32.05
C VAL A 496 -0.48 20.71 33.29
N SER A 497 -1.31 20.86 34.33
CA SER A 497 -1.22 20.06 35.57
C SER A 497 -1.56 18.58 35.31
N ASP A 498 -2.60 18.30 34.50
CA ASP A 498 -2.97 16.95 34.12
C ASP A 498 -1.91 16.31 33.21
N PHE A 499 -1.33 17.10 32.29
CA PHE A 499 -0.14 16.67 31.51
C PHE A 499 0.97 16.22 32.43
N ALA A 500 1.37 17.03 33.42
CA ALA A 500 2.44 16.71 34.35
C ALA A 500 2.18 15.39 35.09
N LYS A 501 0.97 15.20 35.60
CA LYS A 501 0.56 13.98 36.31
C LYS A 501 0.62 12.75 35.41
N LYS A 502 0.02 12.83 34.23
CA LYS A 502 -0.05 11.70 33.28
C LYS A 502 1.32 11.39 32.67
N PHE A 503 2.14 12.41 32.41
CA PHE A 503 3.47 12.21 31.87
C PHE A 503 4.39 11.49 32.89
N ARG A 504 4.42 11.94 34.17
CA ARG A 504 5.14 11.21 35.24
C ARG A 504 4.66 9.77 35.38
N LYS A 505 3.34 9.56 35.29
CA LYS A 505 2.78 8.19 35.35
C LYS A 505 3.27 7.30 34.22
N LEU A 506 3.36 7.80 32.98
CA LEU A 506 3.92 7.03 31.85
C LEU A 506 5.41 6.75 32.03
N ILE A 507 6.19 7.68 32.58
CA ILE A 507 7.62 7.48 32.79
C ILE A 507 7.91 6.37 33.80
N ILE A 508 7.23 6.39 34.95
CA ILE A 508 7.54 5.48 36.08
C ILE A 508 6.82 4.12 35.96
N ASN A 509 5.71 4.02 35.23
CA ASN A 509 4.88 2.83 35.23
C ASN A 509 4.98 2.06 33.89
N LYS A 510 5.93 1.14 33.83
CA LYS A 510 6.16 0.25 32.70
C LYS A 510 4.89 -0.58 32.35
N ASN A 511 4.26 -1.21 33.34
CA ASN A 511 3.07 -2.05 33.14
C ASN A 511 1.91 -1.25 32.51
N LEU A 512 1.79 0.05 32.85
CA LEU A 512 0.80 0.90 32.22
C LEU A 512 1.13 1.13 30.73
N ARG A 513 2.41 1.41 30.39
CA ARG A 513 2.83 1.57 28.99
C ARG A 513 2.54 0.31 28.18
N GLU A 514 2.97 -0.85 28.67
CA GLU A 514 2.72 -2.15 28.02
C GLU A 514 1.24 -2.41 27.78
N ARG A 515 0.40 -2.15 28.78
CA ARG A 515 -1.05 -2.31 28.66
C ARG A 515 -1.63 -1.37 27.59
N ILE A 516 -1.28 -0.08 27.64
CA ILE A 516 -1.74 0.92 26.66
C ILE A 516 -1.30 0.53 25.25
N VAL A 517 -0.04 0.16 25.08
CA VAL A 517 0.51 -0.24 23.79
C VAL A 517 -0.23 -1.44 23.22
N ASN A 518 -0.40 -2.51 24.00
CA ASN A 518 -1.09 -3.71 23.55
C ASN A 518 -2.54 -3.43 23.14
N GLN A 519 -3.27 -2.61 23.91
CA GLN A 519 -4.64 -2.24 23.60
C GLN A 519 -4.72 -1.33 22.37
N ALA A 520 -3.86 -0.33 22.27
CA ALA A 520 -3.80 0.58 21.13
C ALA A 520 -3.41 -0.14 19.83
N TYR A 521 -2.41 -1.02 19.89
CA TYR A 521 -2.00 -1.84 18.77
C TYR A 521 -3.14 -2.73 18.26
N ASN A 522 -3.82 -3.44 19.16
CA ASN A 522 -4.95 -4.28 18.80
C ASN A 522 -6.12 -3.45 18.24
N TRP A 523 -6.35 -2.26 18.77
CA TRP A 523 -7.37 -1.36 18.25
C TRP A 523 -7.03 -0.91 16.82
N VAL A 524 -5.79 -0.51 16.54
CA VAL A 524 -5.33 -0.14 15.17
C VAL A 524 -5.41 -1.33 14.23
N LYS A 525 -4.93 -2.51 14.65
CA LYS A 525 -4.99 -3.75 13.89
C LYS A 525 -6.41 -4.08 13.42
N ASN A 526 -7.41 -3.84 14.28
CA ASN A 526 -8.79 -4.19 14.01
C ASN A 526 -9.57 -3.10 13.26
N ASN A 527 -9.12 -1.82 13.29
CA ASN A 527 -9.96 -0.69 12.84
C ASN A 527 -9.28 0.27 11.86
N ARG A 528 -7.96 0.24 11.69
CA ARG A 528 -7.26 1.32 10.99
C ARG A 528 -6.23 0.85 9.97
N LEU A 529 -6.36 -0.38 9.47
CA LEU A 529 -5.53 -0.88 8.38
C LEU A 529 -6.16 -0.56 7.02
N LEU A 530 -5.33 -0.16 6.08
CA LEU A 530 -5.76 0.22 4.73
C LEU A 530 -6.43 -0.95 4.00
N CYS A 531 -6.00 -2.19 4.24
CA CYS A 531 -6.61 -3.39 3.67
C CYS A 531 -8.12 -3.52 3.95
N GLN A 532 -8.61 -2.93 5.05
CA GLN A 532 -10.01 -2.99 5.45
C GLN A 532 -10.92 -2.04 4.64
N TYR A 533 -10.34 -0.98 4.00
CA TYR A 533 -11.12 0.13 3.46
C TYR A 533 -10.73 0.55 2.04
N TYR A 534 -9.63 0.07 1.48
CA TYR A 534 -9.08 0.57 0.21
C TYR A 534 -10.03 0.45 -0.98
N ARG A 535 -10.92 -0.57 -1.00
CA ARG A 535 -11.92 -0.76 -2.06
C ARG A 535 -12.93 0.38 -2.12
N GLN A 536 -13.21 1.04 -0.99
CA GLN A 536 -14.14 2.16 -0.92
C GLN A 536 -13.74 3.30 -1.87
N ARG A 537 -12.43 3.53 -2.09
CA ARG A 537 -11.95 4.54 -3.05
C ARG A 537 -12.35 4.21 -4.47
N ARG A 538 -12.06 2.99 -4.92
CA ARG A 538 -12.41 2.52 -6.26
C ARG A 538 -13.92 2.52 -6.47
N ASP A 539 -14.68 2.04 -5.51
CA ASP A 539 -16.14 1.95 -5.60
C ASP A 539 -16.77 3.35 -5.67
N TRP A 540 -16.23 4.29 -4.90
CA TRP A 540 -16.67 5.68 -4.96
C TRP A 540 -16.29 6.34 -6.29
N TYR A 541 -15.08 6.14 -6.81
CA TYR A 541 -14.70 6.70 -8.11
C TYR A 541 -15.59 6.19 -9.23
N LEU A 542 -15.87 4.89 -9.26
CA LEU A 542 -16.76 4.32 -10.27
C LEU A 542 -18.19 4.88 -10.15
N HIS A 543 -18.70 5.02 -8.93
CA HIS A 543 -20.00 5.66 -8.71
C HIS A 543 -20.01 7.11 -9.19
N MET A 544 -18.97 7.90 -8.91
CA MET A 544 -18.89 9.29 -9.39
C MET A 544 -18.72 9.37 -10.91
N ILE A 545 -18.08 8.40 -11.54
CA ILE A 545 -17.99 8.31 -13.01
C ILE A 545 -19.39 8.04 -13.61
N ASP A 546 -20.18 7.19 -13.01
CA ASP A 546 -21.56 6.94 -13.44
C ASP A 546 -22.43 8.20 -13.33
N GLU A 547 -22.09 9.12 -12.40
CA GLU A 547 -22.74 10.41 -12.18
C GLU A 547 -22.12 11.58 -12.99
N LEU A 548 -21.16 11.35 -13.88
CA LEU A 548 -20.47 12.42 -14.63
C LEU A 548 -21.41 13.43 -15.32
N PRO A 549 -22.53 13.02 -15.94
CA PRO A 549 -23.45 14.00 -16.54
C PRO A 549 -23.95 15.03 -15.52
N ARG A 550 -24.38 14.60 -14.34
CA ARG A 550 -24.81 15.47 -13.24
C ARG A 550 -23.66 16.33 -12.73
N LEU A 551 -22.49 15.73 -12.53
CA LEU A 551 -21.30 16.41 -12.03
C LEU A 551 -20.78 17.50 -12.99
N ASN A 552 -20.89 17.27 -14.30
CA ASN A 552 -20.55 18.27 -15.32
C ASN A 552 -21.49 19.50 -15.26
N GLU A 553 -22.80 19.31 -15.07
CA GLU A 553 -23.74 20.43 -14.91
C GLU A 553 -23.48 21.22 -13.61
N GLU A 554 -23.21 20.52 -12.51
CA GLU A 554 -22.82 21.18 -11.25
C GLU A 554 -21.50 21.93 -11.38
N LEU A 555 -20.51 21.37 -12.09
CA LEU A 555 -19.22 22.01 -12.34
C LEU A 555 -19.38 23.25 -13.22
N LYS A 556 -20.22 23.18 -14.25
CA LYS A 556 -20.57 24.31 -15.12
C LYS A 556 -21.21 25.45 -14.35
N ASN A 557 -22.07 25.14 -13.39
CA ASN A 557 -22.66 26.16 -12.49
C ASN A 557 -21.64 26.81 -11.57
N ARG A 558 -20.61 26.08 -11.11
CA ARG A 558 -19.55 26.60 -10.23
C ARG A 558 -18.46 27.37 -10.97
N VAL A 559 -18.09 26.93 -12.18
CA VAL A 559 -17.00 27.48 -13.00
C VAL A 559 -17.39 27.43 -14.48
N PRO A 560 -18.32 28.32 -14.94
CA PRO A 560 -18.84 28.30 -16.31
C PRO A 560 -17.76 28.47 -17.38
N GLU A 561 -16.65 29.13 -17.05
CA GLU A 561 -15.50 29.36 -17.93
C GLU A 561 -14.82 28.06 -18.41
N LEU A 562 -15.07 26.94 -17.74
CA LEU A 562 -14.57 25.64 -18.20
C LEU A 562 -15.31 25.11 -19.43
N PHE A 563 -16.50 25.63 -19.71
CA PHE A 563 -17.40 25.15 -20.76
C PHE A 563 -17.66 26.23 -21.85
N SER A 564 -16.98 27.38 -21.72
CA SER A 564 -17.01 28.48 -22.70
C SER A 564 -15.94 28.29 -23.77
#